data_3db58f42a02ce839ec474b87fae690b6
#
_entry.id   3db58f42a02ce839ec474b87fae690b6
#
_cell.length_a   1.000
_cell.length_b   1.000
_cell.length_c   1.000
_cell.angle_alpha   90.00
_cell.angle_beta   90.00
_cell.angle_gamma   90.00
#
_symmetry.space_group_name_H-M   'P 1'
#
loop_
_entity.id
_entity.type
_entity.pdbx_description
1 polymer ?
#
loop_
_entity_poly.entity_id
_entity_poly.type
_entity_poly.pdbx_seq_one_letter_code
_entity_poly.pdbx_strand_id
1 'polypeptide(L)'
;MATDHGPAPTIELGGRSYERTLVHTHLIHIKEPLEPLLEAHVRPVLQKGDWVAMSEKVVAISEGRVVHQSVVRPGPLAKLIVKGTRKYANDVAFSDPRKMQVAIMQTGSTRAAVAMVVGGITKLFGRHGDFYRIAGHRIAEIDGFNPDTVAPFDEFAMLGPADPNKACASFASFLGHPVVIIDGNNINVEVLGMSADMPVDKATARLVLLDNPMGQGDELTPFVVVHLAEDPGGN
;
A
#
# COMPACT_ATOMS: atom_id res chain seq x y z
N MET A 1 16.75 18.83 -14.03
CA MET A 1 17.37 17.56 -13.64
C MET A 1 16.66 16.49 -14.44
N ALA A 2 17.38 15.66 -15.18
CA ALA A 2 16.77 14.53 -15.89
C ALA A 2 16.21 13.58 -14.80
N THR A 3 14.91 13.32 -14.86
CA THR A 3 14.27 12.30 -14.03
C THR A 3 14.82 10.94 -14.49
N ASP A 4 15.54 10.27 -13.62
CA ASP A 4 16.10 8.95 -13.92
C ASP A 4 14.93 7.93 -13.86
N HIS A 5 14.25 7.74 -14.99
CA HIS A 5 13.21 6.73 -15.13
C HIS A 5 13.89 5.45 -15.63
N GLY A 6 13.86 4.41 -14.79
CA GLY A 6 14.46 3.10 -15.11
C GLY A 6 13.43 2.09 -15.61
N PRO A 7 13.77 1.25 -16.60
CA PRO A 7 12.93 0.11 -16.95
C PRO A 7 12.94 -0.91 -15.83
N ALA A 8 11.76 -1.39 -15.43
CA ALA A 8 11.63 -2.62 -14.67
C ALA A 8 11.57 -3.81 -15.65
N PRO A 9 11.84 -5.06 -15.19
CA PRO A 9 11.71 -6.23 -16.03
C PRO A 9 10.32 -6.33 -16.66
N THR A 10 10.26 -6.66 -17.94
CA THR A 10 9.00 -6.93 -18.66
C THR A 10 8.34 -8.18 -18.09
N ILE A 11 7.03 -8.17 -17.94
CA ILE A 11 6.24 -9.32 -17.47
C ILE A 11 5.44 -9.91 -18.62
N GLU A 12 5.66 -11.20 -18.86
CA GLU A 12 4.86 -11.97 -19.80
C GLU A 12 3.71 -12.67 -19.05
N LEU A 13 2.47 -12.36 -19.40
CA LEU A 13 1.28 -12.92 -18.76
C LEU A 13 0.16 -13.14 -19.76
N GLY A 14 -0.29 -14.39 -19.88
CA GLY A 14 -1.42 -14.75 -20.73
C GLY A 14 -1.19 -14.44 -22.23
N GLY A 15 0.06 -14.54 -22.71
CA GLY A 15 0.44 -14.20 -24.09
C GLY A 15 0.53 -12.69 -24.36
N ARG A 16 0.52 -11.87 -23.33
CA ARG A 16 0.69 -10.42 -23.43
C ARG A 16 1.95 -9.98 -22.70
N SER A 17 2.64 -8.99 -23.25
CA SER A 17 3.86 -8.42 -22.69
C SER A 17 3.55 -7.08 -22.03
N TYR A 18 3.93 -6.93 -20.76
CA TYR A 18 3.73 -5.71 -19.97
C TYR A 18 5.09 -5.07 -19.69
N GLU A 19 5.37 -3.97 -20.38
CA GLU A 19 6.54 -3.15 -20.14
C GLU A 19 6.26 -2.21 -18.97
N ARG A 20 7.25 -2.03 -18.09
CA ARG A 20 7.08 -1.23 -16.86
C ARG A 20 8.18 -0.18 -16.76
N THR A 21 7.78 1.06 -16.56
CA THR A 21 8.68 2.18 -16.33
C THR A 21 8.55 2.67 -14.92
N LEU A 22 9.62 2.59 -14.14
CA LEU A 22 9.71 3.13 -12.78
C LEU A 22 9.84 4.64 -12.85
N VAL A 23 9.05 5.35 -12.07
CA VAL A 23 9.05 6.80 -12.03
C VAL A 23 9.61 7.27 -10.70
N HIS A 24 10.81 7.85 -10.75
CA HIS A 24 11.48 8.44 -9.60
C HIS A 24 10.89 9.80 -9.24
N THR A 25 10.81 10.07 -7.94
CA THR A 25 10.43 11.37 -7.40
C THR A 25 11.40 11.76 -6.27
N HIS A 26 11.24 12.95 -5.71
CA HIS A 26 11.82 13.25 -4.41
C HIS A 26 11.06 12.52 -3.30
N LEU A 27 11.60 12.52 -2.08
CA LEU A 27 10.89 12.03 -0.90
C LEU A 27 9.63 12.87 -0.67
N ILE A 28 8.46 12.24 -0.81
CA ILE A 28 7.15 12.91 -0.71
C ILE A 28 6.91 13.32 0.74
N HIS A 29 6.49 14.57 0.96
CA HIS A 29 6.23 15.09 2.29
C HIS A 29 4.78 14.86 2.74
N ILE A 30 4.57 14.89 4.06
CA ILE A 30 3.23 14.72 4.64
C ILE A 30 2.31 15.84 4.15
N LYS A 31 1.14 15.45 3.59
CA LYS A 31 0.16 16.35 2.96
C LYS A 31 0.64 17.05 1.69
N GLU A 32 1.69 16.58 1.08
CA GLU A 32 2.09 17.04 -0.24
C GLU A 32 1.10 16.52 -1.30
N PRO A 33 0.52 17.40 -2.14
CA PRO A 33 -0.36 16.98 -3.22
C PRO A 33 0.40 16.12 -4.24
N LEU A 34 -0.21 15.03 -4.70
CA LEU A 34 0.43 14.15 -5.69
C LEU A 34 0.24 14.63 -7.14
N GLU A 35 -0.79 15.44 -7.41
CA GLU A 35 -1.08 15.91 -8.76
C GLU A 35 0.10 16.65 -9.42
N PRO A 36 0.83 17.57 -8.74
CA PRO A 36 2.01 18.20 -9.32
C PRO A 36 3.14 17.22 -9.63
N LEU A 37 3.29 16.16 -8.82
CA LEU A 37 4.28 15.11 -9.05
C LEU A 37 3.89 14.23 -10.24
N LEU A 38 2.62 13.87 -10.33
CA LEU A 38 2.07 13.12 -11.46
C LEU A 38 2.23 13.91 -12.77
N GLU A 39 1.98 15.21 -12.75
CA GLU A 39 2.19 16.09 -13.91
C GLU A 39 3.64 16.18 -14.33
N ALA A 40 4.55 16.33 -13.35
CA ALA A 40 5.96 16.55 -13.63
C ALA A 40 6.74 15.28 -14.02
N HIS A 41 6.39 14.15 -13.42
CA HIS A 41 7.17 12.91 -13.50
C HIS A 41 6.48 11.78 -14.25
N VAL A 42 5.15 11.61 -14.10
CA VAL A 42 4.39 10.52 -14.72
C VAL A 42 3.91 10.89 -16.11
N ARG A 43 3.28 12.06 -16.27
CA ARG A 43 2.72 12.50 -17.55
C ARG A 43 3.71 12.49 -18.73
N PRO A 44 4.99 12.87 -18.55
CA PRO A 44 5.95 12.88 -19.68
C PRO A 44 6.28 11.50 -20.25
N VAL A 45 6.05 10.43 -19.48
CA VAL A 45 6.35 9.04 -19.91
C VAL A 45 5.11 8.25 -20.29
N LEU A 46 3.91 8.81 -20.10
CA LEU A 46 2.65 8.17 -20.46
C LEU A 46 2.43 8.11 -21.96
N GLN A 47 1.99 6.96 -22.43
CA GLN A 47 1.57 6.71 -23.80
C GLN A 47 0.09 6.28 -23.84
N LYS A 48 -0.52 6.34 -25.01
CA LYS A 48 -1.90 5.91 -25.17
C LYS A 48 -2.06 4.43 -24.80
N GLY A 49 -3.00 4.13 -23.93
CA GLY A 49 -3.28 2.76 -23.48
C GLY A 49 -2.56 2.36 -22.21
N ASP A 50 -1.64 3.20 -21.70
CA ASP A 50 -0.96 2.96 -20.43
C ASP A 50 -1.89 3.07 -19.23
N TRP A 51 -1.51 2.41 -18.15
CA TRP A 51 -2.08 2.60 -16.84
C TRP A 51 -0.99 2.82 -15.79
N VAL A 52 -1.35 3.44 -14.67
CA VAL A 52 -0.41 3.86 -13.63
C VAL A 52 -0.66 3.08 -12.35
N ALA A 53 0.38 2.43 -11.83
CA ALA A 53 0.36 1.89 -10.48
C ALA A 53 0.98 2.89 -9.50
N MET A 54 0.36 3.03 -8.33
CA MET A 54 0.78 3.92 -7.26
C MET A 54 0.95 3.14 -5.96
N SER A 55 2.01 3.44 -5.21
CA SER A 55 2.20 2.90 -3.87
C SER A 55 1.15 3.45 -2.91
N GLU A 56 0.54 2.60 -2.08
CA GLU A 56 -0.38 3.03 -1.03
C GLU A 56 0.27 4.01 -0.05
N LYS A 57 1.56 3.82 0.24
CA LYS A 57 2.30 4.63 1.22
C LYS A 57 2.33 6.09 0.82
N VAL A 58 2.61 6.39 -0.44
CA VAL A 58 2.66 7.79 -0.89
C VAL A 58 1.27 8.43 -0.92
N VAL A 59 0.24 7.66 -1.22
CA VAL A 59 -1.15 8.15 -1.13
C VAL A 59 -1.51 8.43 0.32
N ALA A 60 -1.19 7.53 1.25
CA ALA A 60 -1.42 7.74 2.68
C ALA A 60 -0.64 8.94 3.23
N ILE A 61 0.63 9.12 2.83
CA ILE A 61 1.46 10.27 3.20
C ILE A 61 0.83 11.58 2.69
N SER A 62 0.42 11.61 1.43
CA SER A 62 -0.26 12.76 0.81
C SER A 62 -1.60 13.10 1.50
N GLU A 63 -2.35 12.10 1.92
CA GLU A 63 -3.58 12.30 2.70
C GLU A 63 -3.29 12.70 4.16
N GLY A 64 -2.03 12.71 4.62
CA GLY A 64 -1.64 12.96 6.00
C GLY A 64 -2.05 11.82 6.95
N ARG A 65 -2.23 10.60 6.43
CA ARG A 65 -2.64 9.41 7.17
C ARG A 65 -1.45 8.69 7.81
N VAL A 66 -0.66 9.44 8.54
CA VAL A 66 0.54 8.97 9.24
C VAL A 66 0.50 9.37 10.71
N VAL A 67 1.04 8.55 11.60
CA VAL A 67 1.05 8.80 13.05
C VAL A 67 2.46 8.66 13.56
N HIS A 68 3.06 9.77 14.01
CA HIS A 68 4.41 9.78 14.56
C HIS A 68 4.47 9.05 15.92
N GLN A 69 5.53 8.28 16.16
CA GLN A 69 5.69 7.47 17.37
C GLN A 69 5.63 8.27 18.68
N SER A 70 6.05 9.54 18.68
CA SER A 70 6.07 10.39 19.87
C SER A 70 4.68 10.66 20.48
N VAL A 71 3.62 10.59 19.66
CA VAL A 71 2.24 10.80 20.13
C VAL A 71 1.54 9.49 20.52
N VAL A 72 2.18 8.34 20.30
CA VAL A 72 1.60 7.02 20.56
C VAL A 72 2.04 6.51 21.93
N ARG A 73 1.09 6.43 22.84
CA ARG A 73 1.32 5.87 24.19
C ARG A 73 0.52 4.58 24.37
N PRO A 74 1.18 3.39 24.32
CA PRO A 74 0.48 2.12 24.44
C PRO A 74 -0.23 1.97 25.79
N GLY A 75 -1.57 1.87 25.74
CA GLY A 75 -2.40 1.63 26.91
C GLY A 75 -2.43 0.15 27.33
N PRO A 76 -3.10 -0.16 28.46
CA PRO A 76 -3.20 -1.53 28.97
C PRO A 76 -3.83 -2.50 27.96
N LEU A 77 -4.84 -2.06 27.20
CA LEU A 77 -5.52 -2.87 26.20
C LEU A 77 -4.57 -3.25 25.06
N ALA A 78 -3.79 -2.31 24.52
CA ALA A 78 -2.81 -2.59 23.48
C ALA A 78 -1.77 -3.62 23.94
N LYS A 79 -1.24 -3.46 25.13
CA LYS A 79 -0.29 -4.39 25.75
C LYS A 79 -0.88 -5.79 25.96
N LEU A 80 -2.16 -5.88 26.37
CA LEU A 80 -2.85 -7.13 26.59
C LEU A 80 -3.08 -7.87 25.26
N ILE A 81 -3.54 -7.18 24.22
CA ILE A 81 -3.76 -7.76 22.89
C ILE A 81 -2.44 -8.34 22.33
N VAL A 82 -1.35 -7.59 22.40
CA VAL A 82 -0.03 -8.03 21.92
C VAL A 82 0.46 -9.28 22.67
N LYS A 83 0.20 -9.39 23.98
CA LYS A 83 0.54 -10.61 24.74
C LYS A 83 -0.23 -11.85 24.25
N GLY A 84 -1.46 -11.68 23.76
CA GLY A 84 -2.32 -12.74 23.24
C GLY A 84 -2.06 -13.12 21.79
N THR A 85 -1.36 -12.29 21.02
CA THR A 85 -1.00 -12.60 19.63
C THR A 85 0.21 -13.52 19.59
N ARG A 86 0.18 -14.54 18.68
CA ARG A 86 1.37 -15.35 18.41
C ARG A 86 2.43 -14.48 17.76
N LYS A 87 3.65 -14.52 18.29
CA LYS A 87 4.82 -13.97 17.61
C LYS A 87 5.15 -14.85 16.43
N TYR A 88 4.85 -14.40 15.22
CA TYR A 88 5.41 -14.99 14.02
C TYR A 88 6.82 -14.45 13.84
N ALA A 89 7.79 -15.31 13.55
CA ALA A 89 9.22 -14.98 13.51
C ALA A 89 9.59 -13.85 12.53
N ASN A 90 8.72 -13.58 11.55
CA ASN A 90 8.93 -12.56 10.51
C ASN A 90 7.98 -11.36 10.61
N ASP A 91 7.17 -11.25 11.67
CA ASP A 91 6.19 -10.17 11.80
C ASP A 91 6.44 -9.34 13.05
N VAL A 92 7.47 -8.51 12.99
CA VAL A 92 7.81 -7.53 14.02
C VAL A 92 6.64 -6.55 14.25
N ALA A 93 5.87 -6.28 13.21
CA ALA A 93 4.80 -5.30 13.22
C ALA A 93 3.63 -5.64 14.18
N PHE A 94 3.27 -6.93 14.32
CA PHE A 94 2.19 -7.35 15.24
C PHE A 94 2.63 -7.52 16.70
N SER A 95 3.92 -7.46 16.97
CA SER A 95 4.47 -7.54 18.34
C SER A 95 4.71 -6.18 18.98
N ASP A 96 4.56 -5.08 18.23
CA ASP A 96 4.74 -3.73 18.76
C ASP A 96 3.43 -3.20 19.39
N PRO A 97 3.42 -2.95 20.72
CA PRO A 97 2.27 -2.35 21.40
C PRO A 97 1.89 -0.96 20.86
N ARG A 98 2.83 -0.23 20.22
CA ARG A 98 2.56 1.08 19.59
C ARG A 98 1.69 0.91 18.36
N LYS A 99 2.02 -0.03 17.47
CA LYS A 99 1.19 -0.36 16.30
C LYS A 99 -0.23 -0.73 16.75
N MET A 100 -0.34 -1.60 17.77
CA MET A 100 -1.65 -1.98 18.32
C MET A 100 -2.40 -0.79 18.92
N GLN A 101 -1.70 0.16 19.53
CA GLN A 101 -2.34 1.39 20.03
C GLN A 101 -2.86 2.25 18.88
N VAL A 102 -2.13 2.38 17.78
CA VAL A 102 -2.61 3.08 16.58
C VAL A 102 -3.87 2.41 16.03
N ALA A 103 -3.89 1.07 15.96
CA ALA A 103 -5.06 0.31 15.56
C ALA A 103 -6.28 0.58 16.45
N ILE A 104 -6.09 0.64 17.76
CA ILE A 104 -7.14 0.98 18.73
C ILE A 104 -7.64 2.42 18.53
N MET A 105 -6.74 3.37 18.25
CA MET A 105 -7.11 4.76 17.98
C MET A 105 -7.98 4.87 16.72
N GLN A 106 -7.74 4.05 15.70
CA GLN A 106 -8.51 4.03 14.46
C GLN A 106 -9.89 3.37 14.61
N THR A 107 -9.99 2.32 15.39
CA THR A 107 -11.22 1.50 15.50
C THR A 107 -12.07 1.82 16.72
N GLY A 108 -11.49 2.50 17.68
CA GLY A 108 -12.07 2.73 19.00
C GLY A 108 -11.84 1.57 19.97
N SER A 109 -11.67 1.91 21.25
CA SER A 109 -11.34 0.96 22.32
C SER A 109 -12.38 -0.13 22.49
N THR A 110 -13.66 0.21 22.35
CA THR A 110 -14.78 -0.75 22.51
C THR A 110 -14.73 -1.83 21.45
N ARG A 111 -14.58 -1.46 20.18
CA ARG A 111 -14.51 -2.41 19.07
C ARG A 111 -13.27 -3.29 19.16
N ALA A 112 -12.13 -2.73 19.55
CA ALA A 112 -10.88 -3.46 19.77
C ALA A 112 -11.03 -4.46 20.92
N ALA A 113 -11.68 -4.08 22.02
CA ALA A 113 -11.95 -4.97 23.14
C ALA A 113 -12.89 -6.13 22.76
N VAL A 114 -13.96 -5.85 22.03
CA VAL A 114 -14.89 -6.89 21.51
C VAL A 114 -14.15 -7.85 20.57
N ALA A 115 -13.34 -7.31 19.64
CA ALA A 115 -12.54 -8.11 18.73
C ALA A 115 -11.55 -9.03 19.49
N MET A 116 -10.93 -8.53 20.56
CA MET A 116 -10.05 -9.32 21.42
C MET A 116 -10.79 -10.47 22.11
N VAL A 117 -11.95 -10.20 22.70
CA VAL A 117 -12.74 -11.22 23.41
C VAL A 117 -13.23 -12.31 22.44
N VAL A 118 -13.84 -11.91 21.32
CA VAL A 118 -14.34 -12.85 20.33
C VAL A 118 -13.19 -13.60 19.65
N GLY A 119 -12.14 -12.93 19.24
CA GLY A 119 -10.95 -13.56 18.64
C GLY A 119 -10.25 -14.53 19.60
N GLY A 120 -10.25 -14.22 20.91
CA GLY A 120 -9.74 -15.12 21.95
C GLY A 120 -10.61 -16.38 22.09
N ILE A 121 -11.93 -16.21 22.14
CA ILE A 121 -12.89 -17.34 22.26
C ILE A 121 -12.82 -18.22 21.01
N THR A 122 -12.88 -17.64 19.80
CA THR A 122 -12.90 -18.42 18.55
C THR A 122 -11.58 -19.17 18.33
N LYS A 123 -10.46 -18.62 18.83
CA LYS A 123 -9.16 -19.28 18.81
C LYS A 123 -9.15 -20.57 19.66
N LEU A 124 -9.88 -20.61 20.78
CA LEU A 124 -10.04 -21.84 21.57
C LEU A 124 -10.77 -22.95 20.79
N PHE A 125 -11.62 -22.58 19.83
CA PHE A 125 -12.31 -23.49 18.91
C PHE A 125 -11.56 -23.71 17.58
N GLY A 126 -10.26 -23.38 17.51
CA GLY A 126 -9.42 -23.60 16.33
C GLY A 126 -9.64 -22.59 15.19
N ARG A 127 -10.48 -21.55 15.37
CA ARG A 127 -10.70 -20.51 14.36
C ARG A 127 -9.70 -19.39 14.53
N HIS A 128 -9.07 -18.99 13.43
CA HIS A 128 -8.10 -17.88 13.40
C HIS A 128 -8.60 -16.75 12.51
N GLY A 129 -8.21 -15.50 12.81
CA GLY A 129 -8.53 -14.31 12.01
C GLY A 129 -9.81 -13.57 12.41
N ASP A 130 -10.65 -14.10 13.31
CA ASP A 130 -11.88 -13.42 13.75
C ASP A 130 -11.61 -12.08 14.46
N PHE A 131 -10.44 -11.92 15.08
CA PHE A 131 -9.99 -10.63 15.62
C PHE A 131 -9.99 -9.56 14.53
N TYR A 132 -9.33 -9.80 13.41
CA TYR A 132 -9.21 -8.83 12.31
C TYR A 132 -10.55 -8.59 11.62
N ARG A 133 -11.39 -9.62 11.49
CA ARG A 133 -12.72 -9.48 10.91
C ARG A 133 -13.62 -8.54 11.72
N ILE A 134 -13.53 -8.56 13.04
CA ILE A 134 -14.34 -7.71 13.94
C ILE A 134 -13.69 -6.35 14.12
N ALA A 135 -12.38 -6.31 14.29
CA ALA A 135 -11.63 -5.08 14.45
C ALA A 135 -11.64 -4.24 13.15
N GLY A 136 -11.79 -4.89 11.99
CA GLY A 136 -11.83 -4.31 10.66
C GLY A 136 -10.55 -4.60 9.88
N HIS A 137 -10.67 -4.84 8.57
CA HIS A 137 -9.53 -5.14 7.69
C HIS A 137 -8.48 -4.03 7.68
N ARG A 138 -8.88 -2.77 7.84
CA ARG A 138 -7.97 -1.60 7.91
C ARG A 138 -6.91 -1.66 9.02
N ILE A 139 -7.08 -2.52 10.04
CA ILE A 139 -6.02 -2.73 11.06
C ILE A 139 -4.86 -3.54 10.50
N ALA A 140 -5.14 -4.48 9.60
CA ALA A 140 -4.11 -5.28 8.94
C ALA A 140 -3.25 -4.43 7.99
N GLU A 141 -3.84 -3.38 7.41
CA GLU A 141 -3.22 -2.43 6.48
C GLU A 141 -2.33 -1.38 7.18
N ILE A 142 -2.29 -1.34 8.52
CA ILE A 142 -1.41 -0.40 9.23
C ILE A 142 0.03 -0.90 9.13
N ASP A 143 0.86 -0.19 8.38
CA ASP A 143 2.30 -0.35 8.47
C ASP A 143 2.78 0.27 9.78
N GLY A 144 3.35 -0.58 10.64
CA GLY A 144 3.90 -0.13 11.92
C GLY A 144 5.21 0.64 11.75
N PHE A 145 5.76 1.05 12.86
CA PHE A 145 7.07 1.71 12.93
C PHE A 145 8.15 0.73 12.44
N ASN A 146 8.58 0.88 11.20
CA ASN A 146 9.52 -0.03 10.56
C ASN A 146 10.86 0.70 10.32
N PRO A 147 11.96 0.27 10.98
CA PRO A 147 13.27 0.88 10.82
C PRO A 147 13.85 0.73 9.40
N ASP A 148 13.31 -0.17 8.57
CA ASP A 148 13.74 -0.36 7.18
C ASP A 148 13.04 0.62 6.23
N THR A 149 12.09 1.42 6.71
CA THR A 149 11.45 2.47 5.91
C THR A 149 12.37 3.70 5.82
N VAL A 150 12.38 4.36 4.67
CA VAL A 150 13.18 5.58 4.46
C VAL A 150 12.85 6.66 5.49
N ALA A 151 13.90 7.25 6.11
CA ALA A 151 13.74 8.34 7.07
C ALA A 151 13.08 9.57 6.39
N PRO A 152 12.21 10.31 7.10
CA PRO A 152 11.83 10.17 8.52
C PRO A 152 10.66 9.19 8.77
N PHE A 153 10.19 8.46 7.76
CA PHE A 153 9.00 7.63 7.85
C PHE A 153 9.19 6.34 8.67
N ASP A 154 10.40 5.97 9.01
CA ASP A 154 10.74 4.94 10.00
C ASP A 154 10.15 5.23 11.39
N GLU A 155 9.93 6.50 11.71
CA GLU A 155 9.32 6.95 12.96
C GLU A 155 7.78 7.07 12.91
N PHE A 156 7.16 6.70 11.78
CA PHE A 156 5.71 6.81 11.59
C PHE A 156 5.04 5.45 11.42
N ALA A 157 3.84 5.34 11.98
CA ALA A 157 2.90 4.31 11.55
C ALA A 157 2.08 4.86 10.39
N MET A 158 2.02 4.13 9.28
CA MET A 158 1.25 4.50 8.10
C MET A 158 -0.11 3.81 8.15
N LEU A 159 -1.15 4.60 7.91
CA LEU A 159 -2.53 4.12 7.75
C LEU A 159 -2.78 4.03 6.26
N GLY A 160 -3.35 2.95 5.76
CA GLY A 160 -3.69 2.87 4.34
C GLY A 160 -4.57 4.05 3.87
N PRO A 161 -4.69 4.31 2.57
CA PRO A 161 -5.50 5.39 2.01
C PRO A 161 -6.93 5.38 2.55
N ALA A 162 -7.55 6.56 2.69
CA ALA A 162 -8.89 6.69 3.25
C ALA A 162 -9.94 5.95 2.41
N ASP A 163 -9.86 6.08 1.09
CA ASP A 163 -10.70 5.41 0.11
C ASP A 163 -9.87 5.17 -1.17
N PRO A 164 -9.22 3.99 -1.29
CA PRO A 164 -8.35 3.70 -2.43
C PRO A 164 -9.06 3.81 -3.78
N ASN A 165 -10.32 3.37 -3.89
CA ASN A 165 -11.06 3.45 -5.15
C ASN A 165 -11.36 4.89 -5.55
N LYS A 166 -11.75 5.73 -4.58
CA LYS A 166 -11.99 7.15 -4.81
C LYS A 166 -10.70 7.87 -5.20
N ALA A 167 -9.59 7.55 -4.54
CA ALA A 167 -8.28 8.09 -4.90
C ALA A 167 -7.88 7.69 -6.33
N CYS A 168 -8.03 6.42 -6.70
CA CYS A 168 -7.78 5.95 -8.07
C CYS A 168 -8.64 6.71 -9.09
N ALA A 169 -9.93 6.88 -8.82
CA ALA A 169 -10.83 7.62 -9.73
C ALA A 169 -10.42 9.08 -9.88
N SER A 170 -9.98 9.73 -8.80
CA SER A 170 -9.49 11.12 -8.84
C SER A 170 -8.22 11.26 -9.67
N PHE A 171 -7.22 10.40 -9.42
CA PHE A 171 -5.95 10.44 -10.15
C PHE A 171 -6.12 10.01 -11.63
N ALA A 172 -6.99 9.03 -11.90
CA ALA A 172 -7.32 8.65 -13.28
C ALA A 172 -7.96 9.81 -14.05
N SER A 173 -8.91 10.52 -13.44
CA SER A 173 -9.52 11.72 -14.02
C SER A 173 -8.49 12.83 -14.28
N PHE A 174 -7.52 13.01 -13.38
CA PHE A 174 -6.45 14.00 -13.51
C PHE A 174 -5.47 13.64 -14.66
N LEU A 175 -5.02 12.39 -14.70
CA LEU A 175 -4.05 11.92 -15.71
C LEU A 175 -4.67 11.68 -17.08
N GLY A 176 -5.97 11.33 -17.14
CA GLY A 176 -6.61 10.80 -18.36
C GLY A 176 -6.20 9.36 -18.68
N HIS A 177 -5.68 8.64 -17.68
CA HIS A 177 -5.19 7.27 -17.76
C HIS A 177 -5.67 6.45 -16.55
N PRO A 178 -5.92 5.14 -16.72
CA PRO A 178 -6.33 4.27 -15.61
C PRO A 178 -5.29 4.22 -14.48
N VAL A 179 -5.77 4.12 -13.24
CA VAL A 179 -4.91 4.10 -12.05
C VAL A 179 -5.26 2.93 -11.13
N VAL A 180 -4.24 2.30 -10.57
CA VAL A 180 -4.34 1.28 -9.52
C VAL A 180 -3.47 1.67 -8.32
N ILE A 181 -3.95 1.45 -7.11
CA ILE A 181 -3.18 1.61 -5.87
C ILE A 181 -2.88 0.22 -5.32
N ILE A 182 -1.61 -0.02 -5.02
CA ILE A 182 -1.14 -1.30 -4.48
C ILE A 182 -0.43 -1.11 -3.12
N ASP A 183 -0.61 -2.11 -2.26
CA ASP A 183 0.30 -2.43 -1.17
C ASP A 183 1.25 -3.54 -1.62
N GLY A 184 2.53 -3.21 -1.77
CA GLY A 184 3.57 -4.13 -2.18
C GLY A 184 4.58 -4.37 -1.08
N ASN A 185 4.91 -5.63 -0.84
CA ASN A 185 6.02 -6.04 0.03
C ASN A 185 6.82 -7.16 -0.62
N ASN A 186 7.93 -7.57 -0.01
CA ASN A 186 8.84 -8.61 -0.56
C ASN A 186 8.19 -9.99 -0.71
N ILE A 187 6.97 -10.19 -0.20
CA ILE A 187 6.28 -11.50 -0.20
C ILE A 187 5.08 -11.48 -1.12
N ASN A 188 4.38 -10.35 -1.20
CA ASN A 188 3.10 -10.24 -1.88
C ASN A 188 2.81 -8.81 -2.33
N VAL A 189 1.91 -8.69 -3.31
CA VAL A 189 1.29 -7.42 -3.71
C VAL A 189 -0.22 -7.57 -3.55
N GLU A 190 -0.84 -6.58 -2.90
CA GLU A 190 -2.28 -6.46 -2.80
C GLU A 190 -2.77 -5.23 -3.56
N VAL A 191 -3.80 -5.40 -4.37
CA VAL A 191 -4.46 -4.27 -5.05
C VAL A 191 -5.53 -3.73 -4.11
N LEU A 192 -5.36 -2.50 -3.64
CA LEU A 192 -6.28 -1.85 -2.70
C LEU A 192 -7.42 -1.12 -3.42
N GLY A 193 -7.14 -0.49 -4.54
CA GLY A 193 -8.11 0.23 -5.33
C GLY A 193 -7.75 0.26 -6.80
N MET A 194 -8.78 0.42 -7.66
CA MET A 194 -8.64 0.54 -9.11
C MET A 194 -9.65 1.55 -9.65
N SER A 195 -9.26 2.32 -10.67
CA SER A 195 -10.20 3.11 -11.45
C SER A 195 -11.08 2.21 -12.32
N ALA A 196 -12.27 2.69 -12.65
CA ALA A 196 -13.26 1.88 -13.38
C ALA A 196 -12.87 1.56 -14.83
N ASP A 197 -11.98 2.34 -15.40
CA ASP A 197 -11.47 2.28 -16.76
C ASP A 197 -10.22 1.40 -16.93
N MET A 198 -9.81 0.66 -15.88
CA MET A 198 -8.65 -0.24 -15.96
C MET A 198 -8.81 -1.27 -17.07
N PRO A 199 -7.79 -1.44 -17.95
CA PRO A 199 -7.84 -2.36 -19.08
C PRO A 199 -7.66 -3.83 -18.69
N VAL A 200 -7.34 -4.09 -17.41
CA VAL A 200 -7.12 -5.42 -16.85
C VAL A 200 -7.89 -5.59 -15.55
N ASP A 201 -8.17 -6.81 -15.17
CA ASP A 201 -8.81 -7.10 -13.90
C ASP A 201 -7.80 -7.03 -12.71
N LYS A 202 -8.33 -7.07 -11.50
CA LYS A 202 -7.55 -6.99 -10.25
C LYS A 202 -6.49 -8.09 -10.14
N ALA A 203 -6.80 -9.30 -10.60
CA ALA A 203 -5.89 -10.44 -10.55
C ALA A 203 -4.71 -10.24 -11.51
N THR A 204 -4.98 -9.80 -12.71
CA THR A 204 -3.96 -9.47 -13.72
C THR A 204 -3.08 -8.31 -13.27
N ALA A 205 -3.67 -7.20 -12.79
CA ALA A 205 -2.90 -6.06 -12.28
C ALA A 205 -1.95 -6.49 -11.14
N ARG A 206 -2.45 -7.33 -10.21
CA ARG A 206 -1.64 -7.90 -9.14
C ARG A 206 -0.46 -8.74 -9.68
N LEU A 207 -0.71 -9.59 -10.67
CA LEU A 207 0.35 -10.47 -11.22
C LEU A 207 1.40 -9.66 -11.98
N VAL A 208 1.01 -8.61 -12.71
CA VAL A 208 1.94 -7.71 -13.41
C VAL A 208 2.86 -6.96 -12.44
N LEU A 209 2.44 -6.76 -11.20
CA LEU A 209 3.18 -6.00 -10.17
C LEU A 209 3.72 -6.89 -9.04
N LEU A 210 3.64 -8.22 -9.17
CA LEU A 210 3.86 -9.17 -8.07
C LEU A 210 5.28 -9.12 -7.49
N ASP A 211 6.26 -8.75 -8.28
CA ASP A 211 7.66 -8.57 -7.89
C ASP A 211 7.92 -7.24 -7.15
N ASN A 212 6.88 -6.47 -6.87
CA ASN A 212 6.94 -5.16 -6.23
C ASN A 212 8.00 -4.23 -6.83
N PRO A 213 7.84 -3.81 -8.10
CA PRO A 213 8.86 -3.04 -8.80
C PRO A 213 9.13 -1.65 -8.20
N MET A 214 8.26 -1.16 -7.32
CA MET A 214 8.43 0.12 -6.62
C MET A 214 9.47 0.07 -5.50
N GLY A 215 9.88 -1.15 -5.06
CA GLY A 215 10.79 -1.31 -3.92
C GLY A 215 10.11 -1.05 -2.58
N GLN A 216 10.92 -1.01 -1.52
CA GLN A 216 10.47 -0.77 -0.13
C GLN A 216 11.38 0.15 0.67
N GLY A 217 12.54 0.50 0.12
CA GLY A 217 13.58 1.28 0.78
C GLY A 217 13.62 2.73 0.28
N ASP A 218 14.78 3.14 -0.13
CA ASP A 218 15.13 4.48 -0.56
C ASP A 218 15.13 4.66 -2.09
N GLU A 219 14.52 3.73 -2.82
CA GLU A 219 14.45 3.76 -4.29
C GLU A 219 13.68 4.98 -4.79
N LEU A 220 12.78 5.54 -3.99
CA LEU A 220 11.94 6.71 -4.31
C LEU A 220 11.20 6.58 -5.64
N THR A 221 10.70 5.38 -5.95
CA THR A 221 9.95 5.03 -7.16
C THR A 221 8.47 4.74 -6.84
N PRO A 222 7.69 5.73 -6.38
CA PRO A 222 6.33 5.50 -5.90
C PRO A 222 5.31 5.23 -6.99
N PHE A 223 5.68 5.40 -8.26
CA PHE A 223 4.81 5.21 -9.40
C PHE A 223 5.46 4.28 -10.43
N VAL A 224 4.62 3.47 -11.08
CA VAL A 224 5.00 2.64 -12.23
C VAL A 224 4.02 2.90 -13.35
N VAL A 225 4.53 3.27 -14.51
CA VAL A 225 3.75 3.29 -15.74
C VAL A 225 3.86 1.92 -16.39
N VAL A 226 2.71 1.34 -16.70
CA VAL A 226 2.63 0.02 -17.33
C VAL A 226 2.04 0.16 -18.72
N HIS A 227 2.82 -0.27 -19.70
CA HIS A 227 2.46 -0.31 -21.11
C HIS A 227 2.17 -1.76 -21.52
N LEU A 228 1.04 -1.98 -22.20
CA LEU A 228 0.79 -3.25 -22.86
C LEU A 228 1.46 -3.21 -24.23
N ALA A 229 2.57 -3.91 -24.40
CA ALA A 229 3.23 -4.01 -25.67
C ALA A 229 2.30 -4.68 -26.70
N GLU A 230 2.22 -4.09 -27.89
CA GLU A 230 1.50 -4.71 -28.99
C GLU A 230 2.17 -6.04 -29.34
N ASP A 231 1.36 -7.08 -29.54
CA ASP A 231 1.85 -8.40 -29.94
C ASP A 231 2.51 -8.27 -31.33
N PRO A 232 3.84 -8.47 -31.48
CA PRO A 232 4.51 -8.35 -32.77
C PRO A 232 4.08 -9.43 -33.80
N GLY A 233 3.13 -10.31 -33.43
CA GLY A 233 2.66 -11.45 -34.18
C GLY A 233 1.22 -11.36 -34.72
N GLY A 234 0.52 -10.25 -34.54
CA GLY A 234 -0.83 -10.05 -35.07
C GLY A 234 -0.83 -9.63 -36.55
N ASN A 235 -0.60 -10.57 -37.46
CA ASN A 235 -0.86 -10.41 -38.88
C ASN A 235 -1.78 -11.53 -39.33
#